data_64a9fb1e7ec81c1e699df97768263815
#
_entry.id   64a9fb1e7ec81c1e699df97768263815
#
_cell.length_a   1.000
_cell.length_b   1.000
_cell.length_c   1.000
_cell.angle_alpha   90.00
_cell.angle_beta   90.00
_cell.angle_gamma   90.00
#
_symmetry.space_group_name_H-M   'P 1'
#
loop_
_entity.id
_entity.type
_entity.pdbx_description
1 polymer ?
#
loop_
_entity_poly.entity_id
_entity_poly.type
_entity_poly.pdbx_seq_one_letter_code
_entity_poly.pdbx_strand_id
1 'polypeptide(L)'
;MLIDLGDLRVRSWRSNDLDALVRYADNPKIAANLRDQFPHPYTRSSGAAYLAQMRSAAVEISFAIEFESEAVGGIGFKLGTDIARLSAEMGYWLGEPFWGRGLMTRAVLAASEWAFSHYKLSRIYAMAFSHNVGSMRVLEKAGFQREGLLRRSAVKNGIILDQVLYAKVR
;
A
#
# COMPACT_ATOMS: atom_id res chain seq x y z
N MET A 1 -14.57 -5.02 0.17
CA MET A 1 -14.52 -3.54 0.14
C MET A 1 -14.81 -3.03 -1.26
N LEU A 2 -15.51 -1.91 -1.37
CA LEU A 2 -15.64 -1.12 -2.62
C LEU A 2 -15.77 0.35 -2.26
N ILE A 3 -14.80 1.15 -2.71
CA ILE A 3 -14.85 2.62 -2.67
C ILE A 3 -14.78 3.07 -4.12
N ASP A 4 -15.83 3.73 -4.59
CA ASP A 4 -15.92 4.27 -5.95
C ASP A 4 -15.60 5.78 -5.91
N LEU A 5 -14.58 6.19 -6.67
CA LEU A 5 -14.13 7.57 -6.81
C LEU A 5 -14.28 8.08 -8.25
N GLY A 6 -15.18 7.44 -9.01
CA GLY A 6 -15.43 7.72 -10.42
C GLY A 6 -14.51 6.90 -11.32
N ASP A 7 -13.42 7.48 -11.79
CA ASP A 7 -12.41 6.82 -12.65
C ASP A 7 -11.48 5.87 -11.88
N LEU A 8 -11.43 6.01 -10.55
CA LEU A 8 -10.59 5.24 -9.65
C LEU A 8 -11.47 4.46 -8.65
N ARG A 9 -11.13 3.20 -8.38
CA ARG A 9 -11.77 2.40 -7.33
C ARG A 9 -10.74 1.75 -6.42
N VAL A 10 -11.09 1.63 -5.14
CA VAL A 10 -10.37 0.76 -4.20
C VAL A 10 -11.31 -0.38 -3.84
N ARG A 11 -10.94 -1.61 -4.18
CA ARG A 11 -11.82 -2.77 -4.06
C ARG A 11 -11.10 -4.05 -3.64
N SER A 12 -11.87 -5.04 -3.25
CA SER A 12 -11.35 -6.38 -3.02
C SER A 12 -10.65 -6.93 -4.27
N TRP A 13 -9.58 -7.70 -4.05
CA TRP A 13 -8.89 -8.41 -5.12
C TRP A 13 -9.79 -9.47 -5.76
N ARG A 14 -9.69 -9.63 -7.08
CA ARG A 14 -10.42 -10.62 -7.88
C ARG A 14 -9.45 -11.63 -8.50
N SER A 15 -9.94 -12.83 -8.80
CA SER A 15 -9.10 -13.86 -9.46
C SER A 15 -8.61 -13.45 -10.86
N ASN A 16 -9.40 -12.65 -11.57
CA ASN A 16 -9.06 -12.14 -12.89
C ASN A 16 -8.11 -10.93 -12.88
N ASP A 17 -7.68 -10.45 -11.69
CA ASP A 17 -6.67 -9.39 -11.58
C ASP A 17 -5.24 -9.92 -11.84
N LEU A 18 -5.04 -11.24 -11.97
CA LEU A 18 -3.71 -11.84 -12.02
C LEU A 18 -2.82 -11.28 -13.12
N ASP A 19 -3.35 -11.10 -14.32
CA ASP A 19 -2.54 -10.63 -15.45
C ASP A 19 -2.12 -9.16 -15.29
N ALA A 20 -3.03 -8.32 -14.81
CA ALA A 20 -2.74 -6.91 -14.49
C ALA A 20 -1.76 -6.80 -13.30
N LEU A 21 -2.00 -7.58 -12.24
CA LEU A 21 -1.11 -7.62 -11.07
C LEU A 21 0.33 -7.95 -11.46
N VAL A 22 0.54 -9.03 -12.24
CA VAL A 22 1.89 -9.42 -12.68
C VAL A 22 2.52 -8.35 -13.58
N ARG A 23 1.74 -7.83 -14.54
CA ARG A 23 2.21 -6.79 -15.47
C ARG A 23 2.75 -5.55 -14.77
N TYR A 24 2.05 -5.06 -13.76
CA TYR A 24 2.40 -3.80 -13.11
C TYR A 24 3.30 -3.96 -11.88
N ALA A 25 3.22 -5.11 -11.19
CA ALA A 25 4.06 -5.39 -10.02
C ALA A 25 5.50 -5.77 -10.38
N ASP A 26 5.73 -6.39 -11.56
CA ASP A 26 7.07 -6.78 -11.99
C ASP A 26 7.87 -5.57 -12.50
N ASN A 27 8.28 -4.74 -11.56
CA ASN A 27 9.02 -3.51 -11.81
C ASN A 27 10.06 -3.28 -10.71
N PRO A 28 11.37 -3.22 -11.07
CA PRO A 28 12.45 -3.04 -10.10
C PRO A 28 12.34 -1.72 -9.32
N LYS A 29 11.79 -0.66 -9.90
CA LYS A 29 11.59 0.62 -9.23
C LYS A 29 10.51 0.54 -8.14
N ILE A 30 9.51 -0.33 -8.32
CA ILE A 30 8.51 -0.63 -7.30
C ILE A 30 9.13 -1.49 -6.21
N ALA A 31 9.75 -2.61 -6.58
CA ALA A 31 10.35 -3.55 -5.64
C ALA A 31 11.44 -2.90 -4.76
N ALA A 32 12.22 -1.97 -5.31
CA ALA A 32 13.26 -1.23 -4.57
C ALA A 32 12.71 -0.38 -3.41
N ASN A 33 11.43 -0.03 -3.45
CA ASN A 33 10.76 0.81 -2.44
C ASN A 33 9.79 0.03 -1.54
N LEU A 34 9.72 -1.29 -1.70
CA LEU A 34 8.86 -2.16 -0.91
C LEU A 34 9.68 -3.14 -0.06
N ARG A 35 8.99 -3.80 0.88
CA ARG A 35 9.58 -4.86 1.71
C ARG A 35 9.97 -6.07 0.85
N ASP A 36 10.91 -6.89 1.32
CA ASP A 36 11.37 -8.08 0.61
C ASP A 36 10.30 -9.16 0.44
N GLN A 37 9.20 -9.09 1.20
CA GLN A 37 8.01 -9.91 0.99
C GLN A 37 7.33 -9.64 -0.36
N PHE A 38 7.58 -8.48 -0.97
CA PHE A 38 7.17 -8.18 -2.34
C PHE A 38 8.27 -8.67 -3.28
N PRO A 39 8.07 -9.79 -3.98
CA PRO A 39 9.15 -10.42 -4.73
C PRO A 39 9.53 -9.63 -5.97
N HIS A 40 10.79 -9.77 -6.38
CA HIS A 40 11.25 -9.33 -7.68
C HIS A 40 12.28 -10.35 -8.22
N PRO A 41 12.08 -10.91 -9.42
CA PRO A 41 10.96 -10.71 -10.36
C PRO A 41 9.60 -11.10 -9.77
N TYR A 42 8.55 -10.37 -10.16
CA TYR A 42 7.18 -10.67 -9.75
C TYR A 42 6.54 -11.65 -10.73
N THR A 43 6.57 -12.93 -10.39
CA THR A 43 6.13 -13.99 -11.29
C THR A 43 4.62 -14.23 -11.24
N ARG A 44 4.09 -14.92 -12.25
CA ARG A 44 2.69 -15.38 -12.25
C ARG A 44 2.37 -16.26 -11.04
N SER A 45 3.31 -17.10 -10.62
CA SER A 45 3.17 -17.93 -9.41
C SER A 45 3.06 -17.08 -8.15
N SER A 46 3.91 -16.02 -8.02
CA SER A 46 3.84 -15.08 -6.91
C SER A 46 2.50 -14.36 -6.85
N GLY A 47 2.01 -13.89 -8.00
CA GLY A 47 0.70 -13.22 -8.10
C GLY A 47 -0.46 -14.15 -7.74
N ALA A 48 -0.46 -15.38 -8.25
CA ALA A 48 -1.50 -16.37 -7.96
C ALA A 48 -1.54 -16.72 -6.45
N ALA A 49 -0.37 -16.94 -5.84
CA ALA A 49 -0.27 -17.21 -4.40
C ALA A 49 -0.78 -16.03 -3.57
N TYR A 50 -0.40 -14.81 -3.93
CA TYR A 50 -0.86 -13.59 -3.27
C TYR A 50 -2.39 -13.45 -3.35
N LEU A 51 -2.99 -13.59 -4.53
CA LEU A 51 -4.44 -13.49 -4.71
C LEU A 51 -5.19 -14.58 -3.94
N ALA A 52 -4.67 -15.81 -3.92
CA ALA A 52 -5.24 -16.90 -3.13
C ALA A 52 -5.23 -16.58 -1.63
N GLN A 53 -4.10 -16.07 -1.11
CA GLN A 53 -3.95 -15.67 0.28
C GLN A 53 -4.92 -14.53 0.65
N MET A 54 -5.02 -13.50 -0.18
CA MET A 54 -5.90 -12.36 0.11
C MET A 54 -7.38 -12.75 0.11
N ARG A 55 -7.77 -13.69 -0.74
CA ARG A 55 -9.17 -14.17 -0.83
C ARG A 55 -9.56 -15.13 0.28
N SER A 56 -8.60 -15.85 0.87
CA SER A 56 -8.83 -16.79 1.98
C SER A 56 -8.66 -16.16 3.36
N ALA A 57 -8.22 -14.90 3.44
CA ALA A 57 -7.99 -14.22 4.70
C ALA A 57 -9.31 -14.01 5.47
N ALA A 58 -9.30 -14.34 6.78
CA ALA A 58 -10.47 -14.16 7.64
C ALA A 58 -10.87 -12.67 7.81
N VAL A 59 -9.89 -11.78 7.72
CA VAL A 59 -10.10 -10.33 7.72
C VAL A 59 -9.48 -9.76 6.44
N GLU A 60 -10.28 -9.05 5.67
CA GLU A 60 -9.80 -8.43 4.44
C GLU A 60 -8.99 -7.17 4.81
N ILE A 61 -7.69 -7.21 4.53
CA ILE A 61 -6.73 -6.16 4.89
C ILE A 61 -5.94 -5.64 3.69
N SER A 62 -6.18 -6.16 2.48
CA SER A 62 -5.49 -5.74 1.27
C SER A 62 -6.45 -5.64 0.10
N PHE A 63 -6.29 -4.58 -0.69
CA PHE A 63 -7.23 -4.14 -1.72
C PHE A 63 -6.50 -3.76 -3.00
N ALA A 64 -7.16 -4.00 -4.13
CA ALA A 64 -6.71 -3.54 -5.43
C ALA A 64 -7.06 -2.06 -5.62
N ILE A 65 -6.17 -1.33 -6.25
CA ILE A 65 -6.43 -0.01 -6.83
C ILE A 65 -6.75 -0.24 -8.29
N GLU A 66 -8.02 -0.02 -8.67
CA GLU A 66 -8.52 -0.17 -10.04
C GLU A 66 -8.59 1.19 -10.72
N PHE A 67 -8.02 1.30 -11.90
CA PHE A 67 -8.12 2.44 -12.79
C PHE A 67 -8.34 1.93 -14.23
N GLU A 68 -9.30 2.54 -14.96
CA GLU A 68 -9.66 2.08 -16.32
C GLU A 68 -9.97 0.57 -16.40
N SER A 69 -10.65 0.05 -15.36
CA SER A 69 -11.07 -1.37 -15.23
C SER A 69 -9.93 -2.37 -15.03
N GLU A 70 -8.69 -1.93 -14.83
CA GLU A 70 -7.54 -2.79 -14.50
C GLU A 70 -7.06 -2.55 -13.06
N ALA A 71 -6.56 -3.61 -12.41
CA ALA A 71 -5.89 -3.50 -11.11
C ALA A 71 -4.46 -2.99 -11.30
N VAL A 72 -4.27 -1.68 -11.15
CA VAL A 72 -3.00 -0.98 -11.43
C VAL A 72 -2.10 -0.79 -10.22
N GLY A 73 -2.55 -1.22 -9.04
CA GLY A 73 -1.82 -1.09 -7.78
C GLY A 73 -2.51 -1.80 -6.64
N GLY A 74 -1.94 -1.66 -5.45
CA GLY A 74 -2.51 -2.23 -4.23
C GLY A 74 -2.30 -1.33 -3.02
N ILE A 75 -3.22 -1.42 -2.07
CA ILE A 75 -3.17 -0.78 -0.76
C ILE A 75 -3.59 -1.77 0.32
N GLY A 76 -2.91 -1.78 1.45
CA GLY A 76 -3.22 -2.73 2.52
C GLY A 76 -2.89 -2.18 3.90
N PHE A 77 -3.41 -2.88 4.91
CA PHE A 77 -3.25 -2.53 6.31
C PHE A 77 -2.74 -3.74 7.10
N LYS A 78 -1.76 -3.53 7.95
CA LYS A 78 -1.36 -4.48 8.97
C LYS A 78 -1.91 -3.98 10.31
N LEU A 79 -2.96 -4.63 10.78
CA LEU A 79 -3.61 -4.28 12.03
C LEU A 79 -2.68 -4.59 13.22
N GLY A 80 -2.63 -3.67 14.16
CA GLY A 80 -1.93 -3.85 15.41
C GLY A 80 -2.65 -4.84 16.33
N THR A 81 -1.93 -5.33 17.32
CA THR A 81 -2.44 -6.28 18.32
C THR A 81 -2.15 -5.77 19.73
N ASP A 82 -2.79 -6.37 20.72
CA ASP A 82 -2.58 -6.06 22.14
C ASP A 82 -2.73 -4.56 22.43
N ILE A 83 -1.74 -3.91 23.00
CA ILE A 83 -1.77 -2.47 23.32
C ILE A 83 -1.83 -1.58 22.09
N ALA A 84 -1.37 -2.05 20.94
CA ALA A 84 -1.40 -1.35 19.66
C ALA A 84 -2.65 -1.67 18.79
N ARG A 85 -3.67 -2.34 19.35
CA ARG A 85 -4.84 -2.84 18.60
C ARG A 85 -5.69 -1.78 17.89
N LEU A 86 -5.54 -0.52 18.26
CA LEU A 86 -6.23 0.61 17.59
C LEU A 86 -5.34 1.31 16.56
N SER A 87 -4.18 0.72 16.24
CA SER A 87 -3.26 1.24 15.23
C SER A 87 -3.15 0.26 14.05
N ALA A 88 -2.88 0.78 12.86
CA ALA A 88 -2.54 -0.04 11.71
C ALA A 88 -1.38 0.56 10.92
N GLU A 89 -0.50 -0.28 10.41
CA GLU A 89 0.47 0.12 9.40
C GLU A 89 -0.17 0.02 8.02
N MET A 90 -0.05 1.07 7.22
CA MET A 90 -0.52 1.09 5.84
C MET A 90 0.66 0.96 4.88
N GLY A 91 0.50 0.12 3.86
CA GLY A 91 1.41 -0.01 2.74
C GLY A 91 0.66 0.07 1.41
N TYR A 92 1.33 0.55 0.37
CA TYR A 92 0.74 0.66 -0.97
C TYR A 92 1.82 0.63 -2.06
N TRP A 93 1.39 0.33 -3.27
CA TRP A 93 2.19 0.43 -4.49
C TRP A 93 1.29 0.77 -5.67
N LEU A 94 1.88 1.33 -6.73
CA LEU A 94 1.19 1.70 -7.96
C LEU A 94 2.09 1.40 -9.15
N GLY A 95 1.53 0.89 -10.23
CA GLY A 95 2.24 0.67 -11.49
C GLY A 95 2.88 1.97 -12.01
N GLU A 96 4.10 1.88 -12.50
CA GLU A 96 4.89 3.04 -12.96
C GLU A 96 4.15 3.92 -13.99
N PRO A 97 3.40 3.38 -14.99
CA PRO A 97 2.67 4.22 -15.96
C PRO A 97 1.62 5.16 -15.35
N PHE A 98 1.26 4.93 -14.10
CA PHE A 98 0.21 5.68 -13.39
C PHE A 98 0.75 6.68 -12.37
N TRP A 99 2.08 6.77 -12.23
CA TRP A 99 2.71 7.73 -11.31
C TRP A 99 2.48 9.18 -11.75
N GLY A 100 2.53 10.10 -10.79
CA GLY A 100 2.40 11.54 -11.06
C GLY A 100 0.97 12.02 -11.35
N ARG A 101 -0.01 11.11 -11.45
CA ARG A 101 -1.41 11.41 -11.83
C ARG A 101 -2.33 11.67 -10.62
N GLY A 102 -1.81 11.64 -9.40
CA GLY A 102 -2.60 11.84 -8.16
C GLY A 102 -3.44 10.64 -7.74
N LEU A 103 -3.44 9.54 -8.47
CA LEU A 103 -4.27 8.36 -8.21
C LEU A 103 -3.99 7.76 -6.82
N MET A 104 -2.70 7.59 -6.47
CA MET A 104 -2.33 7.05 -5.17
C MET A 104 -2.75 7.95 -4.01
N THR A 105 -2.66 9.27 -4.15
CA THR A 105 -3.13 10.20 -3.11
C THR A 105 -4.63 10.05 -2.85
N ARG A 106 -5.44 9.95 -3.90
CA ARG A 106 -6.89 9.72 -3.81
C ARG A 106 -7.19 8.37 -3.17
N ALA A 107 -6.47 7.31 -3.57
CA ALA A 107 -6.65 5.98 -3.00
C ALA A 107 -6.28 5.92 -1.50
N VAL A 108 -5.14 6.52 -1.11
CA VAL A 108 -4.68 6.57 0.28
C VAL A 108 -5.67 7.36 1.16
N LEU A 109 -6.14 8.51 0.68
CA LEU A 109 -7.13 9.31 1.40
C LEU A 109 -8.40 8.51 1.66
N ALA A 110 -8.99 7.95 0.62
CA ALA A 110 -10.27 7.21 0.71
C ALA A 110 -10.13 5.92 1.53
N ALA A 111 -9.06 5.15 1.31
CA ALA A 111 -8.83 3.90 2.04
C ALA A 111 -8.55 4.14 3.52
N SER A 112 -7.81 5.21 3.88
CA SER A 112 -7.56 5.53 5.29
C SER A 112 -8.84 5.93 6.03
N GLU A 113 -9.71 6.76 5.42
CA GLU A 113 -11.00 7.12 6.02
C GLU A 113 -11.91 5.89 6.22
N TRP A 114 -11.97 5.03 5.23
CA TRP A 114 -12.69 3.77 5.34
C TRP A 114 -12.11 2.88 6.46
N ALA A 115 -10.79 2.73 6.53
CA ALA A 115 -10.13 1.88 7.51
C ALA A 115 -10.32 2.36 8.96
N PHE A 116 -10.30 3.69 9.20
CA PHE A 116 -10.62 4.24 10.51
C PHE A 116 -11.98 3.79 11.02
N SER A 117 -12.99 3.86 10.17
CA SER A 117 -14.36 3.50 10.53
C SER A 117 -14.55 1.98 10.61
N HIS A 118 -14.04 1.25 9.62
CA HIS A 118 -14.27 -0.19 9.49
C HIS A 118 -13.53 -1.00 10.55
N TYR A 119 -12.26 -0.70 10.81
CA TYR A 119 -11.45 -1.39 11.82
C TYR A 119 -11.47 -0.69 13.19
N LYS A 120 -12.23 0.40 13.34
CA LYS A 120 -12.30 1.20 14.58
C LYS A 120 -10.92 1.65 15.07
N LEU A 121 -10.09 2.11 14.15
CA LEU A 121 -8.74 2.58 14.45
C LEU A 121 -8.75 4.02 14.98
N SER A 122 -7.78 4.34 15.82
CA SER A 122 -7.45 5.72 16.22
C SER A 122 -6.21 6.26 15.50
N ARG A 123 -5.42 5.35 14.87
CA ARG A 123 -4.15 5.69 14.23
C ARG A 123 -3.87 4.82 13.02
N ILE A 124 -3.48 5.45 11.92
CA ILE A 124 -2.87 4.78 10.75
C ILE A 124 -1.50 5.41 10.52
N TYR A 125 -0.48 4.59 10.37
CA TYR A 125 0.87 5.06 10.06
C TYR A 125 1.44 4.36 8.83
N ALA A 126 2.42 4.99 8.21
CA ALA A 126 3.16 4.46 7.07
C ALA A 126 4.63 4.85 7.17
N MET A 127 5.51 3.98 6.69
CA MET A 127 6.94 4.23 6.62
C MET A 127 7.39 4.25 5.16
N ALA A 128 8.02 5.34 4.75
CA ALA A 128 8.64 5.46 3.43
C ALA A 128 10.17 5.47 3.58
N PHE A 129 10.91 4.85 2.67
CA PHE A 129 12.36 5.07 2.61
C PHE A 129 12.64 6.55 2.36
N SER A 130 13.66 7.11 3.01
CA SER A 130 13.94 8.55 3.00
C SER A 130 14.23 9.12 1.61
N HIS A 131 14.65 8.28 0.67
CA HIS A 131 14.84 8.65 -0.74
C HIS A 131 13.54 8.62 -1.56
N ASN A 132 12.46 8.01 -1.06
CA ASN A 132 11.18 7.88 -1.78
C ASN A 132 10.31 9.14 -1.60
N VAL A 133 10.74 10.24 -2.20
CA VAL A 133 10.04 11.54 -2.15
C VAL A 133 8.60 11.44 -2.68
N GLY A 134 8.37 10.58 -3.68
CA GLY A 134 7.03 10.36 -4.24
C GLY A 134 6.05 9.85 -3.21
N SER A 135 6.44 8.82 -2.43
CA SER A 135 5.60 8.27 -1.36
C SER A 135 5.37 9.29 -0.24
N MET A 136 6.40 10.03 0.17
CA MET A 136 6.26 11.07 1.20
C MET A 136 5.23 12.14 0.78
N ARG A 137 5.29 12.62 -0.46
CA ARG A 137 4.31 13.59 -1.00
C ARG A 137 2.88 13.03 -1.06
N VAL A 138 2.72 11.75 -1.36
CA VAL A 138 1.41 11.09 -1.32
C VAL A 138 0.84 11.14 0.09
N LEU A 139 1.62 10.75 1.10
CA LEU A 139 1.21 10.75 2.51
C LEU A 139 0.84 12.15 3.00
N GLU A 140 1.69 13.14 2.74
CA GLU A 140 1.43 14.54 3.12
C GLU A 140 0.12 15.07 2.50
N LYS A 141 -0.07 14.86 1.19
CA LYS A 141 -1.30 15.27 0.50
C LYS A 141 -2.55 14.52 0.96
N ALA A 142 -2.40 13.30 1.49
CA ALA A 142 -3.49 12.52 2.09
C ALA A 142 -3.74 12.87 3.57
N GLY A 143 -3.05 13.89 4.11
CA GLY A 143 -3.25 14.40 5.45
C GLY A 143 -2.49 13.66 6.55
N PHE A 144 -1.49 12.85 6.19
CA PHE A 144 -0.58 12.27 7.16
C PHE A 144 0.48 13.29 7.57
N GLN A 145 0.80 13.32 8.86
CA GLN A 145 1.83 14.17 9.42
C GLN A 145 3.13 13.40 9.61
N ARG A 146 4.26 14.03 9.30
CA ARG A 146 5.57 13.46 9.57
C ARG A 146 5.83 13.45 11.07
N GLU A 147 6.14 12.28 11.64
CA GLU A 147 6.43 12.12 13.07
C GLU A 147 7.90 11.91 13.37
N GLY A 148 8.69 11.41 12.41
CA GLY A 148 10.11 11.19 12.68
C GLY A 148 10.90 10.62 11.53
N LEU A 149 12.23 10.64 11.73
CA LEU A 149 13.22 9.96 10.91
C LEU A 149 13.78 8.77 11.72
N LEU A 150 13.55 7.58 11.23
CA LEU A 150 14.06 6.33 11.77
C LEU A 150 15.40 6.04 11.09
N ARG A 151 16.49 6.45 11.73
CA ARG A 151 17.83 6.30 11.16
C ARG A 151 18.25 4.85 11.12
N ARG A 152 18.79 4.40 9.96
CA ARG A 152 19.35 3.05 9.75
C ARG A 152 18.36 1.93 10.11
N SER A 153 17.08 2.16 9.89
CA SER A 153 15.99 1.30 10.38
C SER A 153 15.60 0.18 9.41
N ALA A 154 16.16 0.17 8.21
CA ALA A 154 15.86 -0.85 7.21
C ALA A 154 17.12 -1.25 6.43
N VAL A 155 17.07 -2.47 5.88
CA VAL A 155 18.05 -2.95 4.91
C VAL A 155 17.32 -3.33 3.64
N LYS A 156 17.76 -2.83 2.50
CA LYS A 156 17.22 -3.18 1.19
C LYS A 156 18.36 -3.41 0.21
N ASN A 157 18.40 -4.59 -0.42
CA ASN A 157 19.47 -4.98 -1.35
C ASN A 157 20.89 -4.81 -0.74
N GLY A 158 21.06 -5.13 0.55
CA GLY A 158 22.31 -4.97 1.29
C GLY A 158 22.65 -3.54 1.71
N ILE A 159 21.83 -2.55 1.36
CA ILE A 159 22.03 -1.14 1.71
C ILE A 159 21.20 -0.79 2.95
N ILE A 160 21.85 -0.21 3.96
CA ILE A 160 21.18 0.30 5.16
C ILE A 160 20.53 1.64 4.80
N LEU A 161 19.21 1.76 5.07
CA LEU A 161 18.40 2.90 4.72
C LEU A 161 17.70 3.50 5.94
N ASP A 162 17.46 4.79 5.86
CA ASP A 162 16.58 5.50 6.79
C ASP A 162 15.14 5.41 6.30
N GLN A 163 14.19 5.42 7.25
CA GLN A 163 12.76 5.51 6.96
C GLN A 163 12.17 6.77 7.59
N VAL A 164 11.20 7.37 6.92
CA VAL A 164 10.43 8.48 7.46
C VAL A 164 9.06 7.96 7.89
N LEU A 165 8.72 8.19 9.16
CA LEU A 165 7.46 7.80 9.75
C LEU A 165 6.42 8.92 9.55
N TYR A 166 5.30 8.55 8.97
CA TYR A 166 4.11 9.39 8.82
C TYR A 166 2.93 8.75 9.52
N ALA A 167 2.06 9.55 10.12
CA ALA A 167 0.83 9.05 10.73
C ALA A 167 -0.34 10.00 10.53
N LYS A 168 -1.54 9.42 10.55
CA LYS A 168 -2.82 10.11 10.61
C LYS A 168 -3.58 9.57 11.82
N VAL A 169 -4.11 10.47 12.64
CA VAL A 169 -4.86 10.12 13.86
C VAL A 169 -6.30 10.65 13.76
N ARG A 170 -7.19 10.00 14.51
CA ARG A 170 -8.61 10.35 14.55
C ARG A 170 -9.14 10.32 15.99
#